data_090b8a6d6b747d43eb8f69b92c68cfd8
#
_entry.id   090b8a6d6b747d43eb8f69b92c68cfd8
#
_cell.length_a   1.000
_cell.length_b   1.000
_cell.length_c   1.000
_cell.angle_alpha   90.00
_cell.angle_beta   90.00
_cell.angle_gamma   90.00
#
_symmetry.space_group_name_H-M   'P 1'
#
loop_
_entity.id
_entity.type
_entity.pdbx_description
1 polymer ?
#
loop_
_entity_poly.entity_id
_entity_poly.type
_entity_poly.pdbx_seq_one_letter_code
_entity_poly.pdbx_strand_id
1 'polypeptide(L)'
;MSATIEPRPAPPPPQKTEIDVHAFEHHWQDEADAAYLYRILASAELDPKKKDVYARLADVEDRHVVVWSELLAQHGHPPAPFRPSGRARMLA
;
A
#
# COMPACT_ATOMS: atom_id res chain seq x y z
N MET A 1 22.74 -13.09 -51.06
CA MET A 1 22.08 -11.83 -50.67
C MET A 1 21.84 -11.81 -49.19
N SER A 2 22.52 -10.97 -48.49
CA SER A 2 22.28 -10.81 -47.06
C SER A 2 21.02 -9.99 -46.88
N ALA A 3 20.00 -10.59 -46.29
CA ALA A 3 18.87 -9.84 -45.83
C ALA A 3 19.36 -8.94 -44.69
N THR A 4 19.23 -7.63 -44.90
CA THR A 4 19.52 -6.68 -43.85
C THR A 4 18.39 -6.76 -42.85
N ILE A 5 18.62 -7.42 -41.73
CA ILE A 5 17.68 -7.40 -40.63
C ILE A 5 17.84 -6.06 -39.96
N GLU A 6 16.88 -5.18 -40.16
CA GLU A 6 16.85 -3.94 -39.40
C GLU A 6 16.63 -4.25 -37.93
N PRO A 7 17.48 -3.75 -37.04
CA PRO A 7 17.25 -3.94 -35.63
C PRO A 7 15.87 -3.35 -35.29
N ARG A 8 15.08 -4.10 -34.56
CA ARG A 8 13.83 -3.57 -34.01
C ARG A 8 14.15 -2.33 -33.19
N PRO A 9 13.37 -1.25 -33.36
CA PRO A 9 13.53 -0.13 -32.43
C PRO A 9 13.42 -0.64 -31.02
N ALA A 10 14.30 -0.17 -30.15
CA ALA A 10 14.25 -0.51 -28.74
C ALA A 10 12.84 -0.22 -28.22
N PRO A 11 12.26 -1.10 -27.38
CA PRO A 11 10.99 -0.76 -26.75
C PRO A 11 11.15 0.56 -26.03
N PRO A 12 10.11 1.43 -26.07
CA PRO A 12 10.18 2.68 -25.32
C PRO A 12 10.50 2.39 -23.87
N PRO A 13 11.33 3.20 -23.21
CA PRO A 13 11.57 3.01 -21.78
C PRO A 13 10.22 2.98 -21.05
N PRO A 14 10.08 2.15 -20.01
CA PRO A 14 8.86 2.14 -19.25
C PRO A 14 8.52 3.58 -18.86
N GLN A 15 7.34 4.00 -19.25
CA GLN A 15 6.90 5.37 -18.96
C GLN A 15 6.75 5.49 -17.46
N LYS A 16 7.60 6.29 -16.83
CA LYS A 16 7.54 6.57 -15.39
C LYS A 16 6.22 7.18 -14.95
N THR A 17 5.39 7.61 -15.93
CA THR A 17 4.11 8.24 -15.68
C THR A 17 2.94 7.26 -15.64
N GLU A 18 3.15 6.02 -16.09
CA GLU A 18 2.13 4.98 -16.02
C GLU A 18 2.23 4.20 -14.72
N ILE A 19 2.23 4.93 -13.62
CA ILE A 19 2.07 4.31 -12.34
C ILE A 19 0.59 4.00 -12.21
N ASP A 20 0.30 2.77 -11.89
CA ASP A 20 -1.06 2.37 -11.60
C ASP A 20 -1.48 2.98 -10.26
N VAL A 21 -1.98 4.20 -10.33
CA VAL A 21 -2.47 4.93 -9.15
C VAL A 21 -3.54 4.12 -8.43
N HIS A 22 -4.36 3.41 -9.19
CA HIS A 22 -5.42 2.58 -8.62
C HIS A 22 -4.83 1.44 -7.77
N ALA A 23 -3.77 0.78 -8.25
CA ALA A 23 -3.06 -0.23 -7.47
C ALA A 23 -2.44 0.37 -6.21
N PHE A 24 -1.86 1.56 -6.30
CA PHE A 24 -1.28 2.25 -5.15
C PHE A 24 -2.34 2.62 -4.11
N GLU A 25 -3.51 3.06 -4.55
CA GLU A 25 -4.63 3.34 -3.66
C GLU A 25 -5.11 2.08 -2.96
N HIS A 26 -5.14 0.94 -3.66
CA HIS A 26 -5.45 -0.35 -3.06
C HIS A 26 -4.43 -0.74 -1.98
N HIS A 27 -3.14 -0.61 -2.28
CA HIS A 27 -2.09 -0.91 -1.31
C HIS A 27 -2.18 0.00 -0.09
N TRP A 28 -2.42 1.30 -0.32
CA TRP A 28 -2.59 2.25 0.77
C TRP A 28 -3.77 1.84 1.67
N GLN A 29 -4.92 1.51 1.06
CA GLN A 29 -6.12 1.10 1.82
C GLN A 29 -5.88 -0.18 2.59
N ASP A 30 -5.26 -1.19 1.97
CA ASP A 30 -4.98 -2.48 2.61
C ASP A 30 -4.05 -2.33 3.81
N GLU A 31 -3.00 -1.52 3.69
CA GLU A 31 -2.07 -1.28 4.78
C GLU A 31 -2.72 -0.48 5.91
N ALA A 32 -3.54 0.50 5.56
CA ALA A 32 -4.27 1.30 6.54
C ALA A 32 -5.33 0.46 7.28
N ASP A 33 -6.02 -0.42 6.56
CA ASP A 33 -6.96 -1.39 7.16
C ASP A 33 -6.22 -2.35 8.11
N ALA A 34 -5.05 -2.84 7.72
CA ALA A 34 -4.25 -3.73 8.55
C ALA A 34 -3.83 -3.03 9.86
N ALA A 35 -3.35 -1.79 9.78
CA ALA A 35 -3.01 -1.01 10.97
C ALA A 35 -4.23 -0.85 11.90
N TYR A 36 -5.37 -0.54 11.33
CA TYR A 36 -6.63 -0.41 12.06
C TYR A 36 -6.99 -1.70 12.79
N LEU A 37 -6.94 -2.83 12.10
CA LEU A 37 -7.27 -4.14 12.68
C LEU A 37 -6.26 -4.55 13.77
N TYR A 38 -4.97 -4.32 13.58
CA TYR A 38 -3.97 -4.60 14.59
C TYR A 38 -4.17 -3.77 15.86
N ARG A 39 -4.61 -2.52 15.73
CA ARG A 39 -4.92 -1.69 16.90
C ARG A 39 -6.12 -2.21 17.67
N ILE A 40 -7.13 -2.70 16.97
CA ILE A 40 -8.29 -3.34 17.61
C ILE A 40 -7.84 -4.60 18.36
N LEU A 41 -7.03 -5.44 17.71
CA LEU A 41 -6.49 -6.64 18.34
C LEU A 41 -5.64 -6.30 19.56
N ALA A 42 -4.80 -5.28 19.47
CA ALA A 42 -3.98 -4.83 20.59
C ALA A 42 -4.85 -4.35 21.76
N SER A 43 -5.92 -3.62 21.48
CA SER A 43 -6.81 -3.10 22.53
C SER A 43 -7.63 -4.19 23.20
N ALA A 44 -7.95 -5.26 22.50
CA ALA A 44 -8.75 -6.36 23.01
C ALA A 44 -7.92 -7.47 23.67
N GLU A 45 -6.60 -7.52 23.39
CA GLU A 45 -5.74 -8.59 23.88
C GLU A 45 -5.39 -8.40 25.35
N LEU A 46 -5.57 -9.46 26.14
CA LEU A 46 -5.27 -9.44 27.57
C LEU A 46 -3.84 -9.86 27.88
N ASP A 47 -3.21 -10.67 27.03
CA ASP A 47 -1.82 -11.08 27.19
C ASP A 47 -0.89 -9.93 26.83
N PRO A 48 -0.08 -9.41 27.77
CA PRO A 48 0.81 -8.27 27.51
C PRO A 48 1.78 -8.50 26.35
N LYS A 49 2.26 -9.71 26.16
CA LYS A 49 3.21 -10.03 25.09
C LYS A 49 2.53 -9.98 23.74
N LYS A 50 1.34 -10.56 23.61
CA LYS A 50 0.56 -10.53 22.36
C LYS A 50 0.10 -9.11 22.06
N LYS A 51 -0.34 -8.38 23.08
CA LYS A 51 -0.72 -6.98 22.95
C LYS A 51 0.41 -6.15 22.35
N ASP A 52 1.62 -6.33 22.86
CA ASP A 52 2.82 -5.64 22.36
C ASP A 52 3.11 -5.99 20.90
N VAL A 53 2.99 -7.27 20.55
CA VAL A 53 3.17 -7.72 19.16
C VAL A 53 2.17 -7.03 18.22
N TYR A 54 0.91 -7.00 18.57
CA TYR A 54 -0.11 -6.33 17.74
C TYR A 54 0.15 -4.84 17.61
N ALA A 55 0.55 -4.18 18.69
CA ALA A 55 0.88 -2.76 18.64
C ALA A 55 2.07 -2.49 17.71
N ARG A 56 3.11 -3.32 17.74
CA ARG A 56 4.26 -3.21 16.84
C ARG A 56 3.89 -3.47 15.39
N LEU A 57 3.02 -4.45 15.14
CA LEU A 57 2.53 -4.72 13.79
C LEU A 57 1.74 -3.53 13.25
N ALA A 58 0.92 -2.89 14.07
CA ALA A 58 0.22 -1.67 13.70
C ALA A 58 1.20 -0.56 13.31
N ASP A 59 2.28 -0.37 14.08
CA ASP A 59 3.29 0.64 13.79
C ASP A 59 4.03 0.37 12.47
N VAL A 60 4.31 -0.90 12.17
CA VAL A 60 4.92 -1.29 10.89
C VAL A 60 3.98 -0.93 9.74
N GLU A 61 2.70 -1.25 9.86
CA GLU A 61 1.72 -0.92 8.82
C GLU A 61 1.55 0.58 8.65
N ASP A 62 1.61 1.35 9.73
CA ASP A 62 1.58 2.82 9.64
C ASP A 62 2.74 3.38 8.83
N ARG A 63 3.93 2.83 8.97
CA ARG A 63 5.08 3.23 8.17
C ARG A 63 4.88 2.93 6.69
N HIS A 64 4.27 1.79 6.38
CA HIS A 64 3.90 1.46 5.00
C HIS A 64 2.86 2.44 4.44
N VAL A 65 1.87 2.79 5.25
CA VAL A 65 0.85 3.80 4.87
C VAL A 65 1.51 5.13 4.52
N VAL A 66 2.50 5.57 5.29
CA VAL A 66 3.23 6.82 5.01
C VAL A 66 3.92 6.74 3.65
N VAL A 67 4.59 5.62 3.35
CA VAL A 67 5.26 5.42 2.07
C VAL A 67 4.27 5.50 0.91
N TRP A 68 3.14 4.78 0.98
CA TRP A 68 2.11 4.82 -0.06
C TRP A 68 1.48 6.20 -0.19
N SER A 69 1.26 6.88 0.94
CA SER A 69 0.71 8.25 0.95
C SER A 69 1.62 9.23 0.22
N GLU A 70 2.93 9.14 0.47
CA GLU A 70 3.92 10.00 -0.18
C GLU A 70 3.99 9.72 -1.68
N LEU A 71 3.99 8.45 -2.09
CA LEU A 71 3.98 8.07 -3.49
C LEU A 71 2.74 8.59 -4.20
N LEU A 72 1.56 8.43 -3.60
CA LEU A 72 0.31 8.94 -4.16
C LEU A 72 0.34 10.47 -4.29
N ALA A 73 0.80 11.15 -3.27
CA ALA A 73 0.90 12.61 -3.29
C ALA A 73 1.86 13.11 -4.37
N GLN A 74 3.00 12.44 -4.56
CA GLN A 74 3.97 12.76 -5.61
C GLN A 74 3.38 12.65 -7.01
N HIS A 75 2.38 11.79 -7.18
CA HIS A 75 1.69 11.60 -8.45
C HIS A 75 0.37 12.38 -8.56
N GLY A 76 0.15 13.33 -7.68
CA GLY A 76 -1.02 14.20 -7.72
C GLY A 76 -2.30 13.58 -7.17
N HIS A 77 -2.20 12.47 -6.45
CA HIS A 77 -3.34 11.75 -5.88
C HIS A 77 -3.19 11.55 -4.37
N PRO A 78 -3.06 12.62 -3.57
CA PRO A 78 -2.96 12.47 -2.13
C PRO A 78 -4.18 11.70 -1.61
N PRO A 79 -3.99 10.75 -0.68
CA PRO A 79 -5.11 9.98 -0.16
C PRO A 79 -6.05 10.84 0.65
N ALA A 80 -7.35 10.51 0.58
CA ALA A 80 -8.34 11.07 1.48
C ALA A 80 -8.07 10.60 2.92
N PRO A 81 -8.68 11.24 3.93
CA PRO A 81 -8.61 10.73 5.30
C PRO A 81 -9.02 9.26 5.36
N PHE A 82 -8.29 8.48 6.16
CA PHE A 82 -8.53 7.05 6.25
C PHE A 82 -9.93 6.75 6.77
N ARG A 83 -10.60 5.80 6.11
CA ARG A 83 -11.83 5.17 6.57
C ARG A 83 -11.66 3.66 6.41
N PRO A 84 -11.98 2.86 7.44
CA PRO A 84 -11.92 1.41 7.30
C PRO A 84 -12.78 0.95 6.14
N SER A 85 -12.29 0.00 5.35
CA SER A 85 -13.09 -0.62 4.30
C SER A 85 -14.24 -1.41 4.91
N GLY A 86 -15.24 -1.76 4.10
CA GLY A 86 -16.34 -2.62 4.54
C GLY A 86 -15.83 -3.96 5.06
N ARG A 87 -14.80 -4.52 4.41
CA ARG A 87 -14.16 -5.76 4.84
C ARG A 87 -13.48 -5.60 6.21
N ALA A 88 -12.74 -4.53 6.44
CA ALA A 88 -12.08 -4.27 7.72
C ALA A 88 -13.11 -4.10 8.83
N ARG A 89 -14.23 -3.43 8.57
CA ARG A 89 -15.31 -3.26 9.54
C ARG A 89 -15.96 -4.59 9.92
N MET A 90 -16.09 -5.52 8.97
CA MET A 90 -16.63 -6.84 9.23
C MET A 90 -15.71 -7.68 10.11
N LEU A 91 -14.38 -7.50 9.97
CA LEU A 91 -13.39 -8.26 10.71
C LEU A 91 -13.08 -7.67 12.09
N ALA A 92 -13.53 -6.46 12.34
CA ALA A 92 -13.27 -5.76 13.61
C ALA A 92 -14.17 -6.25 14.79
#